data_583ea390327ef6a60230b15aec9d1a9c
#
_entry.id   583ea390327ef6a60230b15aec9d1a9c
#
_cell.length_a   1.000
_cell.length_b   1.000
_cell.length_c   1.000
_cell.angle_alpha   90.00
_cell.angle_beta   90.00
_cell.angle_gamma   90.00
#
_symmetry.space_group_name_H-M   'P 1'
#
loop_
_entity.id
_entity.type
_entity.pdbx_description
1 polymer ?
#
loop_
_entity_poly.entity_id
_entity_poly.type
_entity_poly.pdbx_seq_one_letter_code
_entity_poly.pdbx_strand_id
1 'polypeptide(L)'
;MGEHLSIRELTRPEMNDAADLVARAMQENPLNIAAFGANPTLRAARVQRMFRILLPTIHRKGFVLGAVDGGGLVGIAASMPSSRCQPSASEKLVIAARILQAVGPVGFVRMLRWTQVWAAHDEDLPHWHLGPVAVDAHLQGGGIGSTLMSEYCRRLDRAAAIGYLETDKGLNTRFYTRFGFRTAGETSVLEVPNWFMRRPAAATCDEQSRRNGRGVDTRHPDLRGAVARELP
;
A
#
# COMPACT_ATOMS: atom_id res chain seq x y z
N MET A 1 1.07 -26.78 -7.02
CA MET A 1 0.53 -25.47 -6.61
C MET A 1 0.48 -24.62 -7.87
N GLY A 2 -0.68 -24.36 -8.47
CA GLY A 2 -0.71 -23.56 -9.68
C GLY A 2 -1.96 -23.62 -10.57
N GLU A 3 -2.85 -24.57 -10.43
CA GLU A 3 -3.99 -24.63 -11.37
C GLU A 3 -5.19 -23.73 -11.04
N HIS A 4 -5.22 -23.06 -9.87
CA HIS A 4 -6.40 -22.28 -9.45
C HIS A 4 -6.11 -20.95 -8.78
N LEU A 5 -4.86 -20.44 -8.77
CA LEU A 5 -4.58 -19.11 -8.21
C LEU A 5 -5.18 -18.03 -9.09
N SER A 6 -6.16 -17.30 -8.56
CA SER A 6 -6.79 -16.16 -9.24
C SER A 6 -6.59 -14.87 -8.44
N ILE A 7 -6.37 -13.76 -9.17
CA ILE A 7 -6.32 -12.41 -8.57
C ILE A 7 -7.59 -11.66 -8.97
N ARG A 8 -8.31 -11.17 -7.97
CA ARG A 8 -9.51 -10.36 -8.18
C ARG A 8 -9.65 -9.28 -7.10
N GLU A 9 -10.49 -8.32 -7.33
CA GLU A 9 -10.91 -7.43 -6.25
C GLU A 9 -11.77 -8.19 -5.25
N LEU A 10 -11.53 -7.89 -3.97
CA LEU A 10 -12.36 -8.39 -2.89
C LEU A 10 -13.61 -7.52 -2.74
N THR A 11 -14.69 -8.15 -2.34
CA THR A 11 -15.95 -7.48 -1.99
C THR A 11 -15.96 -7.05 -0.53
N ARG A 12 -16.86 -6.15 -0.15
CA ARG A 12 -16.96 -5.65 1.22
C ARG A 12 -17.16 -6.74 2.30
N PRO A 13 -17.96 -7.79 2.10
CA PRO A 13 -18.07 -8.90 3.06
C PRO A 13 -16.74 -9.61 3.35
N GLU A 14 -15.84 -9.68 2.38
CA GLU A 14 -14.54 -10.37 2.52
C GLU A 14 -13.50 -9.57 3.31
N MET A 15 -13.78 -8.33 3.70
CA MET A 15 -12.82 -7.50 4.45
C MET A 15 -12.47 -8.07 5.83
N ASN A 16 -13.33 -8.84 6.45
CA ASN A 16 -13.00 -9.51 7.72
C ASN A 16 -11.98 -10.63 7.51
N ASP A 17 -12.18 -11.47 6.49
CA ASP A 17 -11.25 -12.55 6.15
C ASP A 17 -9.89 -11.99 5.72
N ALA A 18 -9.91 -10.88 4.98
CA ALA A 18 -8.70 -10.14 4.63
C ALA A 18 -7.96 -9.61 5.87
N ALA A 19 -8.67 -9.07 6.86
CA ALA A 19 -8.06 -8.60 8.11
C ALA A 19 -7.47 -9.75 8.94
N ASP A 20 -8.11 -10.90 8.94
CA ASP A 20 -7.64 -12.11 9.63
C ASP A 20 -6.37 -12.66 8.96
N LEU A 21 -6.31 -12.64 7.64
CA LEU A 21 -5.11 -12.99 6.88
C LEU A 21 -3.95 -12.01 7.18
N VAL A 22 -4.21 -10.70 7.14
CA VAL A 22 -3.20 -9.68 7.47
C VAL A 22 -2.65 -9.89 8.87
N ALA A 23 -3.50 -10.19 9.84
CA ALA A 23 -3.08 -10.42 11.22
C ALA A 23 -2.10 -11.62 11.31
N ARG A 24 -2.43 -12.73 10.66
CA ARG A 24 -1.54 -13.91 10.62
C ARG A 24 -0.23 -13.63 9.91
N ALA A 25 -0.27 -12.90 8.79
CA ALA A 25 0.89 -12.65 7.95
C ALA A 25 1.84 -11.58 8.53
N MET A 26 1.31 -10.59 9.25
CA MET A 26 2.06 -9.38 9.61
C MET A 26 2.28 -9.20 11.12
N GLN A 27 1.73 -10.05 11.99
CA GLN A 27 1.91 -9.91 13.44
C GLN A 27 3.38 -9.87 13.87
N GLU A 28 4.26 -10.56 13.14
CA GLU A 28 5.71 -10.61 13.42
C GLU A 28 6.51 -9.51 12.68
N ASN A 29 5.83 -8.53 12.06
CA ASN A 29 6.53 -7.39 11.49
C ASN A 29 7.13 -6.54 12.61
N PRO A 30 8.37 -6.06 12.47
CA PRO A 30 9.09 -5.32 13.51
C PRO A 30 8.28 -4.12 14.05
N LEU A 31 7.62 -3.38 13.16
CA LEU A 31 6.82 -2.23 13.54
C LEU A 31 5.55 -2.61 14.32
N ASN A 32 4.92 -3.74 13.99
CA ASN A 32 3.79 -4.27 14.76
C ASN A 32 4.22 -4.76 16.16
N ILE A 33 5.42 -5.34 16.28
CA ILE A 33 6.00 -5.72 17.57
C ILE A 33 6.27 -4.46 18.41
N ALA A 34 6.90 -3.44 17.83
CA ALA A 34 7.20 -2.18 18.51
C ALA A 34 5.91 -1.44 18.93
N ALA A 35 4.89 -1.41 18.08
CA ALA A 35 3.63 -0.71 18.37
C ALA A 35 2.75 -1.46 19.38
N PHE A 36 2.62 -2.78 19.23
CA PHE A 36 1.60 -3.55 19.95
C PHE A 36 2.14 -4.51 21.00
N GLY A 37 3.46 -4.59 21.17
CA GLY A 37 4.12 -5.32 22.25
C GLY A 37 4.53 -6.74 21.91
N ALA A 38 5.29 -7.35 22.83
CA ALA A 38 5.96 -8.64 22.63
C ALA A 38 5.01 -9.85 22.66
N ASN A 39 3.87 -9.77 23.36
CA ASN A 39 2.94 -10.90 23.45
C ASN A 39 2.29 -11.19 22.07
N PRO A 40 2.56 -12.34 21.42
CA PRO A 40 2.14 -12.61 20.07
C PRO A 40 0.61 -12.71 19.94
N THR A 41 -0.08 -13.31 20.91
CA THR A 41 -1.54 -13.46 20.88
C THR A 41 -2.25 -12.12 20.98
N LEU A 42 -1.82 -11.25 21.89
CA LEU A 42 -2.39 -9.90 22.02
C LEU A 42 -2.05 -9.05 20.82
N ARG A 43 -0.84 -9.17 20.28
CA ARG A 43 -0.40 -8.45 19.08
C ARG A 43 -1.22 -8.86 17.86
N ALA A 44 -1.40 -10.15 17.61
CA ALA A 44 -2.24 -10.67 16.53
C ALA A 44 -3.67 -10.12 16.63
N ALA A 45 -4.28 -10.17 17.81
CA ALA A 45 -5.62 -9.65 18.03
C ALA A 45 -5.71 -8.13 17.80
N ARG A 46 -4.69 -7.36 18.17
CA ARG A 46 -4.64 -5.90 17.92
C ARG A 46 -4.49 -5.59 16.43
N VAL A 47 -3.60 -6.28 15.73
CA VAL A 47 -3.43 -6.15 14.27
C VAL A 47 -4.74 -6.51 13.56
N GLN A 48 -5.38 -7.61 13.91
CA GLN A 48 -6.67 -8.03 13.36
C GLN A 48 -7.74 -6.94 13.51
N ARG A 49 -7.95 -6.46 14.75
CA ARG A 49 -8.97 -5.43 15.06
C ARG A 49 -8.67 -4.13 14.31
N MET A 50 -7.40 -3.71 14.22
CA MET A 50 -6.98 -2.54 13.48
C MET A 50 -7.35 -2.68 12.00
N PHE A 51 -7.00 -3.79 11.36
CA PHE A 51 -7.30 -3.98 9.93
C PHE A 51 -8.78 -4.21 9.63
N ARG A 52 -9.57 -4.73 10.58
CA ARG A 52 -11.05 -4.74 10.47
C ARG A 52 -11.66 -3.33 10.44
N ILE A 53 -10.94 -2.32 10.92
CA ILE A 53 -11.33 -0.91 10.83
C ILE A 53 -10.79 -0.28 9.53
N LEU A 54 -9.54 -0.55 9.16
CA LEU A 54 -8.85 0.12 8.07
C LEU A 54 -9.25 -0.43 6.69
N LEU A 55 -9.30 -1.76 6.51
CA LEU A 55 -9.56 -2.38 5.20
C LEU A 55 -10.91 -1.98 4.58
N PRO A 56 -12.04 -1.90 5.33
CA PRO A 56 -13.29 -1.40 4.76
C PRO A 56 -13.19 0.05 4.29
N THR A 57 -12.33 0.86 4.92
CA THR A 57 -12.09 2.25 4.50
C THR A 57 -11.24 2.30 3.24
N ILE A 58 -10.19 1.49 3.16
CA ILE A 58 -9.35 1.37 1.97
C ILE A 58 -10.18 0.86 0.79
N HIS A 59 -10.97 -0.20 0.99
CA HIS A 59 -11.86 -0.75 -0.03
C HIS A 59 -12.86 0.28 -0.58
N ARG A 60 -13.44 1.13 0.28
CA ARG A 60 -14.38 2.18 -0.14
C ARG A 60 -13.71 3.30 -0.93
N LYS A 61 -12.47 3.64 -0.60
CA LYS A 61 -11.73 4.77 -1.18
C LYS A 61 -10.80 4.38 -2.34
N GLY A 62 -10.46 3.10 -2.44
CA GLY A 62 -9.57 2.54 -3.43
C GLY A 62 -9.99 1.12 -3.79
N PHE A 63 -9.06 0.15 -3.68
CA PHE A 63 -9.37 -1.26 -3.92
C PHE A 63 -8.55 -2.19 -3.00
N VAL A 64 -9.02 -3.41 -2.84
CA VAL A 64 -8.30 -4.51 -2.18
C VAL A 64 -8.27 -5.69 -3.15
N LEU A 65 -7.07 -6.03 -3.67
CA LEU A 65 -6.86 -7.24 -4.46
C LEU A 65 -6.75 -8.43 -3.51
N GLY A 66 -7.38 -9.53 -3.86
CA GLY A 66 -7.24 -10.81 -3.21
C GLY A 66 -6.62 -11.83 -4.14
N ALA A 67 -5.68 -12.61 -3.64
CA ALA A 67 -5.22 -13.85 -4.23
C ALA A 67 -6.05 -14.99 -3.63
N VAL A 68 -6.77 -15.73 -4.47
CA VAL A 68 -7.66 -16.82 -4.07
C VAL A 68 -7.14 -18.11 -4.70
N ASP A 69 -6.93 -19.14 -3.88
CA ASP A 69 -6.49 -20.47 -4.28
C ASP A 69 -7.40 -21.53 -3.65
N GLY A 70 -7.95 -22.42 -4.49
CA GLY A 70 -8.88 -23.46 -4.02
C GLY A 70 -10.12 -22.92 -3.27
N GLY A 71 -10.55 -21.69 -3.57
CA GLY A 71 -11.68 -21.02 -2.89
C GLY A 71 -11.31 -20.30 -1.59
N GLY A 72 -10.06 -20.40 -1.09
CA GLY A 72 -9.56 -19.71 0.09
C GLY A 72 -8.77 -18.45 -0.24
N LEU A 73 -8.89 -17.41 0.59
CA LEU A 73 -8.08 -16.20 0.49
C LEU A 73 -6.68 -16.47 1.06
N VAL A 74 -5.66 -16.36 0.19
CA VAL A 74 -4.26 -16.67 0.52
C VAL A 74 -3.32 -15.47 0.50
N GLY A 75 -3.77 -14.33 -0.02
CA GLY A 75 -3.00 -13.09 -0.01
C GLY A 75 -3.83 -11.88 -0.38
N ILE A 76 -3.37 -10.69 0.01
CA ILE A 76 -3.99 -9.42 -0.37
C ILE A 76 -2.95 -8.37 -0.74
N ALA A 77 -3.38 -7.41 -1.54
CA ALA A 77 -2.71 -6.12 -1.74
C ALA A 77 -3.78 -5.02 -1.77
N ALA A 78 -3.72 -4.12 -0.81
CA ALA A 78 -4.67 -3.03 -0.68
C ALA A 78 -4.04 -1.72 -1.13
N SER A 79 -4.81 -0.85 -1.77
CA SER A 79 -4.31 0.45 -2.22
C SER A 79 -5.42 1.49 -2.32
N MET A 80 -5.06 2.75 -2.11
CA MET A 80 -5.95 3.89 -2.31
C MET A 80 -5.18 5.11 -2.83
N PRO A 81 -5.83 6.01 -3.59
CA PRO A 81 -5.18 7.23 -4.08
C PRO A 81 -4.94 8.22 -2.93
N SER A 82 -3.81 8.94 -2.99
CA SER A 82 -3.41 9.94 -1.97
C SER A 82 -4.47 11.02 -1.76
N SER A 83 -5.17 11.43 -2.82
CA SER A 83 -6.27 12.40 -2.74
C SER A 83 -7.45 11.94 -1.85
N ARG A 84 -7.59 10.64 -1.61
CA ARG A 84 -8.61 10.04 -0.74
C ARG A 84 -8.06 9.49 0.57
N CYS A 85 -6.72 9.54 0.77
CA CYS A 85 -6.07 9.08 2.02
C CYS A 85 -6.44 9.95 3.22
N GLN A 86 -6.74 11.23 3.01
CA GLN A 86 -7.10 12.15 4.09
C GLN A 86 -8.58 11.99 4.48
N PRO A 87 -8.89 11.45 5.68
CA PRO A 87 -10.26 11.42 6.19
C PRO A 87 -10.70 12.83 6.57
N SER A 88 -12.02 13.10 6.51
CA SER A 88 -12.60 14.30 7.11
C SER A 88 -12.36 14.35 8.62
N ALA A 89 -12.51 15.52 9.24
CA ALA A 89 -12.31 15.67 10.70
C ALA A 89 -13.21 14.71 11.51
N SER A 90 -14.46 14.55 11.11
CA SER A 90 -15.40 13.62 11.75
C SER A 90 -15.00 12.15 11.53
N GLU A 91 -14.59 11.77 10.33
CA GLU A 91 -14.07 10.41 10.07
C GLU A 91 -12.80 10.14 10.89
N LYS A 92 -11.88 11.11 11.01
CA LYS A 92 -10.66 10.98 11.85
C LYS A 92 -11.03 10.67 13.28
N LEU A 93 -11.99 11.39 13.86
CA LEU A 93 -12.42 11.18 15.25
C LEU A 93 -13.02 9.79 15.46
N VAL A 94 -13.92 9.37 14.57
CA VAL A 94 -14.55 8.04 14.65
C VAL A 94 -13.51 6.93 14.49
N ILE A 95 -12.61 7.04 13.52
CA ILE A 95 -11.54 6.06 13.31
C ILE A 95 -10.61 6.03 14.52
N ALA A 96 -10.20 7.19 15.06
CA ALA A 96 -9.32 7.27 16.22
C ALA A 96 -9.93 6.61 17.46
N ALA A 97 -11.22 6.84 17.76
CA ALA A 97 -11.91 6.20 18.87
C ALA A 97 -11.95 4.67 18.70
N ARG A 98 -12.27 4.19 17.50
CA ARG A 98 -12.31 2.74 17.20
C ARG A 98 -10.92 2.11 17.28
N ILE A 99 -9.88 2.77 16.78
CA ILE A 99 -8.48 2.30 16.86
C ILE A 99 -8.03 2.27 18.34
N LEU A 100 -8.34 3.30 19.15
CA LEU A 100 -8.04 3.30 20.57
C LEU A 100 -8.63 2.08 21.28
N GLN A 101 -9.87 1.75 20.99
CA GLN A 101 -10.52 0.54 21.52
C GLN A 101 -9.88 -0.76 21.02
N ALA A 102 -9.44 -0.79 19.77
CA ALA A 102 -8.86 -1.97 19.14
C ALA A 102 -7.47 -2.31 19.69
N VAL A 103 -6.60 -1.30 19.88
CA VAL A 103 -5.19 -1.48 20.21
C VAL A 103 -4.80 -1.06 21.61
N GLY A 104 -5.71 -0.42 22.34
CA GLY A 104 -5.49 0.13 23.69
C GLY A 104 -4.67 1.42 23.69
N PRO A 105 -4.61 2.13 24.85
CA PRO A 105 -4.03 3.49 24.90
C PRO A 105 -2.55 3.53 24.52
N VAL A 106 -1.74 2.58 24.99
CA VAL A 106 -0.30 2.54 24.67
C VAL A 106 -0.09 2.26 23.18
N GLY A 107 -0.80 1.27 22.61
CA GLY A 107 -0.75 0.96 21.19
C GLY A 107 -1.21 2.14 20.33
N PHE A 108 -2.25 2.85 20.76
CA PHE A 108 -2.77 4.03 20.11
C PHE A 108 -1.75 5.18 20.03
N VAL A 109 -1.09 5.52 21.16
CA VAL A 109 -0.06 6.56 21.19
C VAL A 109 1.11 6.20 20.28
N ARG A 110 1.56 4.93 20.31
CA ARG A 110 2.62 4.45 19.40
C ARG A 110 2.19 4.52 17.95
N MET A 111 0.97 4.15 17.64
CA MET A 111 0.43 4.24 16.29
C MET A 111 0.31 5.70 15.80
N LEU A 112 -0.05 6.65 16.67
CA LEU A 112 -0.03 8.08 16.32
C LEU A 112 1.38 8.55 15.94
N ARG A 113 2.42 8.17 16.72
CA ARG A 113 3.82 8.48 16.38
C ARG A 113 4.22 7.86 15.05
N TRP A 114 3.86 6.61 14.84
CA TRP A 114 4.11 5.90 13.59
C TRP A 114 3.49 6.64 12.40
N THR A 115 2.19 6.93 12.45
CA THR A 115 1.49 7.61 11.34
C THR A 115 1.96 9.04 11.12
N GLN A 116 2.42 9.76 12.17
CA GLN A 116 3.03 11.08 12.04
C GLN A 116 4.36 11.04 11.26
N VAL A 117 5.21 10.06 11.57
CA VAL A 117 6.49 9.90 10.85
C VAL A 117 6.23 9.53 9.39
N TRP A 118 5.30 8.63 9.12
CA TRP A 118 4.95 8.26 7.75
C TRP A 118 4.37 9.44 6.97
N ALA A 119 3.46 10.20 7.58
CA ALA A 119 2.88 11.39 6.96
C ALA A 119 3.92 12.48 6.63
N ALA A 120 5.00 12.57 7.41
CA ALA A 120 6.09 13.52 7.15
C ALA A 120 7.01 13.09 5.98
N HIS A 121 6.91 11.84 5.53
CA HIS A 121 7.68 11.28 4.42
C HIS A 121 6.78 10.92 3.22
N ASP A 122 5.49 11.27 3.30
CA ASP A 122 4.55 10.98 2.22
C ASP A 122 4.95 11.77 0.95
N GLU A 123 4.62 11.21 -0.21
CA GLU A 123 4.93 11.80 -1.51
C GLU A 123 4.03 13.01 -1.78
N ASP A 124 4.60 14.17 -2.13
CA ASP A 124 3.85 15.39 -2.45
C ASP A 124 3.02 15.28 -3.74
N LEU A 125 3.47 14.44 -4.67
CA LEU A 125 2.78 14.24 -5.93
C LEU A 125 1.59 13.27 -5.77
N PRO A 126 0.52 13.45 -6.55
CA PRO A 126 -0.59 12.49 -6.57
C PRO A 126 -0.08 11.08 -6.85
N HIS A 127 -0.38 10.16 -5.95
CA HIS A 127 0.09 8.77 -6.02
C HIS A 127 -0.96 7.78 -5.51
N TRP A 128 -0.73 6.51 -5.76
CA TRP A 128 -1.46 5.41 -5.13
C TRP A 128 -0.63 4.82 -4.00
N HIS A 129 -1.15 4.93 -2.79
CA HIS A 129 -0.53 4.38 -1.58
C HIS A 129 -0.87 2.90 -1.47
N LEU A 130 0.15 2.04 -1.52
CA LEU A 130 0.04 0.59 -1.41
C LEU A 130 0.28 0.13 0.03
N GLY A 131 -0.71 -0.49 0.63
CA GLY A 131 -0.61 -1.10 1.95
C GLY A 131 -1.97 -1.44 2.56
N PRO A 132 -2.08 -2.60 3.23
CA PRO A 132 -1.08 -3.66 3.39
C PRO A 132 -0.91 -4.57 2.16
N VAL A 133 0.28 -5.18 2.06
CA VAL A 133 0.52 -6.35 1.20
C VAL A 133 0.83 -7.53 2.10
N ALA A 134 0.02 -8.57 2.05
CA ALA A 134 0.14 -9.73 2.93
C ALA A 134 -0.11 -11.03 2.16
N VAL A 135 0.69 -12.05 2.45
CA VAL A 135 0.49 -13.44 2.00
C VAL A 135 0.55 -14.32 3.23
N ASP A 136 -0.33 -15.29 3.33
CA ASP A 136 -0.38 -16.22 4.45
C ASP A 136 1.01 -16.82 4.70
N ALA A 137 1.44 -16.83 5.97
CA ALA A 137 2.84 -17.06 6.33
C ALA A 137 3.41 -18.38 5.78
N HIS A 138 2.60 -19.46 5.78
CA HIS A 138 3.03 -20.77 5.28
C HIS A 138 3.06 -20.89 3.76
N LEU A 139 2.53 -19.89 3.03
CA LEU A 139 2.50 -19.82 1.57
C LEU A 139 3.47 -18.79 0.99
N GLN A 140 4.22 -18.11 1.87
CA GLN A 140 5.24 -17.15 1.44
C GLN A 140 6.36 -17.87 0.68
N GLY A 141 6.99 -17.16 -0.27
CA GLY A 141 7.98 -17.76 -1.17
C GLY A 141 7.40 -18.47 -2.39
N GLY A 142 6.09 -18.78 -2.40
CA GLY A 142 5.41 -19.48 -3.51
C GLY A 142 4.96 -18.59 -4.67
N GLY A 143 5.39 -17.33 -4.75
CA GLY A 143 5.06 -16.44 -5.89
C GLY A 143 3.76 -15.63 -5.75
N ILE A 144 2.89 -15.93 -4.78
CA ILE A 144 1.58 -15.25 -4.59
C ILE A 144 1.75 -13.73 -4.49
N GLY A 145 2.68 -13.26 -3.65
CA GLY A 145 2.99 -11.85 -3.52
C GLY A 145 3.44 -11.21 -4.83
N SER A 146 4.20 -11.94 -5.65
CA SER A 146 4.63 -11.45 -6.95
C SER A 146 3.46 -11.31 -7.93
N THR A 147 2.52 -12.25 -7.92
CA THR A 147 1.31 -12.18 -8.76
C THR A 147 0.42 -11.00 -8.35
N LEU A 148 0.22 -10.77 -7.04
CA LEU A 148 -0.50 -9.59 -6.52
C LEU A 148 0.17 -8.28 -6.96
N MET A 149 1.50 -8.19 -6.81
CA MET A 149 2.25 -7.00 -7.21
C MET A 149 2.24 -6.76 -8.71
N SER A 150 2.27 -7.80 -9.53
CA SER A 150 2.16 -7.70 -10.99
C SER A 150 0.81 -7.10 -11.39
N GLU A 151 -0.29 -7.55 -10.80
CA GLU A 151 -1.62 -6.99 -11.05
C GLU A 151 -1.74 -5.55 -10.56
N TYR A 152 -1.20 -5.24 -9.37
CA TYR A 152 -1.16 -3.88 -8.86
C TYR A 152 -0.39 -2.94 -9.80
N CYS A 153 0.83 -3.32 -10.20
CA CYS A 153 1.65 -2.52 -11.11
C CYS A 153 1.00 -2.32 -12.48
N ARG A 154 0.32 -3.37 -13.02
CA ARG A 154 -0.44 -3.27 -14.26
C ARG A 154 -1.57 -2.24 -14.16
N ARG A 155 -2.22 -2.10 -13.00
CA ARG A 155 -3.23 -1.06 -12.76
C ARG A 155 -2.61 0.33 -12.71
N LEU A 156 -1.48 0.49 -12.03
CA LEU A 156 -0.74 1.75 -12.02
C LEU A 156 -0.33 2.18 -13.42
N ASP A 157 0.19 1.24 -14.24
CA ASP A 157 0.64 1.52 -15.60
C ASP A 157 -0.51 1.96 -16.50
N ARG A 158 -1.68 1.32 -16.39
CA ARG A 158 -2.89 1.74 -17.11
C ARG A 158 -3.38 3.13 -16.72
N ALA A 159 -3.21 3.50 -15.45
CA ALA A 159 -3.60 4.80 -14.94
C ALA A 159 -2.50 5.87 -15.10
N ALA A 160 -1.33 5.51 -15.66
CA ALA A 160 -0.13 6.35 -15.67
C ALA A 160 0.15 6.97 -14.29
N ALA A 161 0.01 6.17 -13.22
CA ALA A 161 0.03 6.63 -11.85
C ALA A 161 1.33 6.27 -11.12
N ILE A 162 1.72 7.12 -10.18
CA ILE A 162 2.83 6.87 -9.26
C ILE A 162 2.36 5.88 -8.19
N GLY A 163 3.19 4.89 -7.85
CA GLY A 163 3.00 4.03 -6.70
C GLY A 163 3.90 4.44 -5.55
N TYR A 164 3.38 4.39 -4.33
CA TYR A 164 4.11 4.69 -3.11
C TYR A 164 3.80 3.65 -2.03
N LEU A 165 4.77 3.29 -1.22
CA LEU A 165 4.63 2.36 -0.11
C LEU A 165 5.68 2.59 0.97
N GLU A 166 5.40 2.08 2.18
CA GLU A 166 6.37 1.94 3.26
C GLU A 166 6.59 0.48 3.62
N THR A 167 7.78 0.17 4.12
CA THR A 167 8.09 -1.16 4.67
C THR A 167 9.06 -1.05 5.83
N ASP A 168 8.86 -1.92 6.82
CA ASP A 168 9.68 -2.07 8.03
C ASP A 168 10.63 -3.28 7.97
N LYS A 169 10.73 -3.91 6.79
CA LYS A 169 11.61 -5.05 6.54
C LYS A 169 12.53 -4.78 5.36
N GLY A 170 13.85 -4.70 5.59
CA GLY A 170 14.84 -4.49 4.53
C GLY A 170 14.78 -5.55 3.43
N LEU A 171 14.34 -6.79 3.73
CA LEU A 171 14.15 -7.82 2.72
C LEU A 171 13.06 -7.43 1.70
N ASN A 172 12.03 -6.71 2.15
CA ASN A 172 10.93 -6.28 1.28
C ASN A 172 11.38 -5.21 0.28
N THR A 173 12.42 -4.41 0.58
CA THR A 173 12.93 -3.43 -0.39
C THR A 173 13.40 -4.12 -1.66
N ARG A 174 14.12 -5.26 -1.54
CA ARG A 174 14.55 -6.09 -2.67
C ARG A 174 13.36 -6.67 -3.43
N PHE A 175 12.30 -7.06 -2.70
CA PHE A 175 11.08 -7.56 -3.31
C PHE A 175 10.41 -6.50 -4.17
N TYR A 176 10.18 -5.30 -3.62
CA TYR A 176 9.51 -4.21 -4.33
C TYR A 176 10.35 -3.61 -5.48
N THR A 177 11.69 -3.64 -5.36
CA THR A 177 12.58 -3.21 -6.45
C THR A 177 12.36 -3.99 -7.74
N ARG A 178 12.01 -5.27 -7.66
CA ARG A 178 11.67 -6.10 -8.85
C ARG A 178 10.45 -5.59 -9.62
N PHE A 179 9.60 -4.79 -8.97
CA PHE A 179 8.41 -4.17 -9.53
C PHE A 179 8.60 -2.68 -9.87
N GLY A 180 9.85 -2.23 -9.92
CA GLY A 180 10.19 -0.87 -10.31
C GLY A 180 10.10 0.17 -9.20
N PHE A 181 9.89 -0.24 -7.95
CA PHE A 181 9.99 0.65 -6.80
C PHE A 181 11.45 0.95 -6.47
N ARG A 182 11.72 2.19 -6.07
CA ARG A 182 13.04 2.65 -5.61
C ARG A 182 12.88 3.30 -4.25
N THR A 183 13.87 3.13 -3.38
CA THR A 183 13.91 3.81 -2.09
C THR A 183 14.00 5.32 -2.32
N ALA A 184 13.02 6.04 -1.79
CA ALA A 184 12.96 7.51 -1.82
C ALA A 184 13.44 8.11 -0.50
N GLY A 185 13.35 7.37 0.61
CA GLY A 185 13.79 7.80 1.92
C GLY A 185 13.89 6.63 2.89
N GLU A 186 14.60 6.86 3.99
CA GLU A 186 14.74 5.92 5.11
C GLU A 186 14.71 6.70 6.42
N THR A 187 14.01 6.19 7.43
CA THR A 187 14.02 6.76 8.79
C THR A 187 13.68 5.68 9.81
N SER A 188 13.81 6.02 11.09
CA SER A 188 13.40 5.14 12.19
C SER A 188 12.02 5.51 12.70
N VAL A 189 11.14 4.52 12.83
CA VAL A 189 9.80 4.65 13.43
C VAL A 189 9.71 3.73 14.62
N LEU A 190 9.50 4.24 15.82
CA LEU A 190 9.52 3.45 17.06
C LEU A 190 10.79 2.59 17.21
N GLU A 191 11.93 3.15 16.83
CA GLU A 191 13.26 2.48 16.82
C GLU A 191 13.38 1.35 15.78
N VAL A 192 12.42 1.22 14.86
CA VAL A 192 12.44 0.25 13.76
C VAL A 192 12.81 0.98 12.47
N PRO A 193 13.81 0.51 11.70
CA PRO A 193 14.11 1.06 10.39
C PRO A 193 12.88 0.93 9.45
N ASN A 194 12.59 2.00 8.73
CA ASN A 194 11.51 2.07 7.75
C ASN A 194 12.04 2.65 6.45
N TRP A 195 11.64 2.05 5.33
CA TRP A 195 11.96 2.47 3.98
C TRP A 195 10.71 2.96 3.29
N PHE A 196 10.81 4.14 2.68
CA PHE A 196 9.78 4.76 1.84
C PHE A 196 10.16 4.51 0.39
N MET A 197 9.26 3.91 -0.37
CA MET A 197 9.59 3.50 -1.73
C MET A 197 8.59 4.05 -2.73
N ARG A 198 9.11 4.53 -3.86
CA ARG A 198 8.34 5.13 -4.95
C ARG A 198 8.56 4.38 -6.25
N ARG A 199 7.48 4.13 -6.98
CA ARG A 199 7.48 3.67 -8.36
C ARG A 199 7.00 4.81 -9.27
N PRO A 200 7.80 5.28 -10.25
CA PRO A 200 7.35 6.32 -11.16
C PRO A 200 6.18 5.84 -12.01
N ALA A 201 5.37 6.77 -12.50
CA ALA A 201 4.37 6.48 -13.51
C ALA A 201 5.04 5.92 -14.78
N ALA A 202 4.35 5.01 -15.47
CA ALA A 202 4.78 4.59 -16.80
C ALA A 202 4.76 5.80 -17.74
N ALA A 203 5.78 5.91 -18.59
CA ALA A 203 5.78 6.95 -19.63
C ALA A 203 4.57 6.76 -20.55
N THR A 204 3.81 7.81 -20.78
CA THR A 204 2.71 7.77 -21.73
C THR A 204 3.25 7.57 -23.14
N CYS A 205 2.48 6.95 -24.04
CA CYS A 205 2.88 6.72 -25.43
C CYS A 205 3.33 8.01 -26.13
N ASP A 206 2.77 9.16 -25.77
CA ASP A 206 3.16 10.47 -26.29
C ASP A 206 4.57 10.92 -25.85
N GLU A 207 4.99 10.63 -24.63
CA GLU A 207 6.33 10.93 -24.16
C GLU A 207 7.37 9.98 -24.75
N GLN A 208 7.00 8.73 -24.98
CA GLN A 208 7.85 7.74 -25.64
C GLN A 208 8.08 8.10 -27.11
N SER A 209 7.06 8.58 -27.82
CA SER A 209 7.16 9.10 -29.18
C SER A 209 8.06 10.35 -29.27
N ARG A 210 7.97 11.24 -28.29
CA ARG A 210 8.83 12.44 -28.23
C ARG A 210 10.28 12.11 -27.86
N ARG A 211 10.56 11.07 -27.11
CA ARG A 211 11.94 10.60 -26.82
C ARG A 211 12.57 9.90 -28.01
N ASN A 212 11.80 9.12 -28.75
CA ASN A 212 12.27 8.42 -29.96
C ASN A 212 12.34 9.34 -31.20
N GLY A 213 11.63 10.49 -31.18
CA GLY A 213 11.61 11.48 -32.27
C GLY A 213 12.63 12.62 -32.13
N ARG A 214 13.45 12.65 -31.07
CA ARG A 214 14.54 13.64 -30.95
C ARG A 214 15.86 13.18 -31.55
N GLY A 215 15.79 12.83 -32.79
CA GLY A 215 16.91 12.95 -33.71
C GLY A 215 16.51 13.95 -34.80
N VAL A 216 17.18 15.15 -34.83
CA VAL A 216 17.03 16.23 -35.83
C VAL A 216 15.76 17.09 -35.72
N ASP A 217 15.75 18.26 -35.13
CA ASP A 217 15.90 19.59 -35.72
C ASP A 217 15.76 20.70 -34.65
N THR A 218 16.67 21.65 -34.67
CA THR A 218 16.68 22.89 -33.92
C THR A 218 15.77 23.89 -34.61
N ARG A 219 14.68 24.34 -33.93
CA ARG A 219 14.09 25.70 -33.98
C ARG A 219 12.94 25.88 -32.97
N HIS A 220 13.07 26.88 -32.10
CA HIS A 220 12.02 27.48 -31.26
C HIS A 220 10.85 27.99 -32.12
N PRO A 221 9.58 28.22 -31.65
CA PRO A 221 9.23 28.94 -30.43
C PRO A 221 7.91 28.53 -29.69
N ASP A 222 7.72 29.17 -28.55
CA ASP A 222 6.51 29.63 -27.86
C ASP A 222 5.68 28.65 -27.02
N LEU A 223 5.77 28.93 -25.71
CA LEU A 223 4.93 28.44 -24.63
C LEU A 223 3.77 29.40 -24.39
N ARG A 224 2.51 28.97 -24.51
CA ARG A 224 1.37 29.41 -23.68
C ARG A 224 0.20 28.40 -23.77
N GLY A 225 -0.27 27.95 -22.60
CA GLY A 225 -1.62 27.42 -22.39
C GLY A 225 -1.76 25.90 -22.27
N ALA A 226 -1.73 25.37 -21.07
CA ALA A 226 -2.32 24.07 -20.76
C ALA A 226 -3.28 24.22 -19.55
N VAL A 227 -4.56 24.21 -19.88
CA VAL A 227 -5.68 24.16 -18.95
C VAL A 227 -5.83 22.74 -18.45
N ALA A 228 -6.00 22.59 -17.13
CA ALA A 228 -6.34 21.33 -16.48
C ALA A 228 -7.66 20.76 -17.01
N ARG A 229 -7.67 19.48 -17.35
CA ARG A 229 -8.91 18.72 -17.62
C ARG A 229 -9.06 17.66 -16.54
N GLU A 230 -10.18 17.78 -15.82
CA GLU A 230 -10.73 16.72 -14.97
C GLU A 230 -11.16 15.54 -15.86
N LEU A 231 -10.96 14.33 -15.36
CA LEU A 231 -11.40 13.10 -16.02
C LEU A 231 -12.68 12.57 -15.35
N PRO A 232 -13.58 11.97 -16.13
CA PRO A 232 -14.82 11.38 -15.64
C PRO A 232 -14.65 10.14 -14.79
#